data_466fc2f96e4ace86ad4ad8767c013ff7
#
_entry.id   466fc2f96e4ace86ad4ad8767c013ff7
#
_cell.length_a   1.000
_cell.length_b   1.000
_cell.length_c   1.000
_cell.angle_alpha   90.00
_cell.angle_beta   90.00
_cell.angle_gamma   90.00
#
_symmetry.space_group_name_H-M   'P 1'
#
loop_
_entity.id
_entity.type
_entity.pdbx_description
1 polymer ?
#
loop_
_entity_poly.entity_id
_entity_poly.type
_entity_poly.pdbx_seq_one_letter_code
_entity_poly.pdbx_strand_id
1 'polypeptide(L)'
;MYLTDAKGKEYIDASGGAAVSCLGHGDSDVIKAIQVQADKLAFAHTGFLSSEPAEQLADLLVEKAPSQFGKVFYVSGGSEAVESALKLARQYHLENGEPQRRHIIARQQSFHGNTLGVLAAGGNQWRRKQFEPLLIEVSHISPCFAYR
;
A
#
# COMPACT_ATOMS: atom_id res chain seq x y z
N MET A 1 -6.23 -16.03 16.94
CA MET A 1 -7.34 -15.23 16.34
C MET A 1 -8.13 -14.47 17.40
N TYR A 2 -7.60 -14.35 18.61
CA TYR A 2 -8.22 -13.60 19.70
C TYR A 2 -7.36 -12.38 20.06
N LEU A 3 -8.02 -11.29 20.41
CA LEU A 3 -7.41 -10.09 21.00
C LEU A 3 -7.88 -9.97 22.44
N THR A 4 -6.95 -9.68 23.36
CA THR A 4 -7.27 -9.50 24.77
C THR A 4 -7.06 -8.04 25.15
N ASP A 5 -8.06 -7.40 25.73
CA ASP A 5 -7.95 -6.02 26.20
C ASP A 5 -7.20 -5.92 27.54
N ALA A 6 -6.93 -4.69 27.98
CA ALA A 6 -6.22 -4.42 29.23
C ALA A 6 -6.97 -4.91 30.49
N LYS A 7 -8.24 -5.29 30.37
CA LYS A 7 -9.07 -5.86 31.45
C LYS A 7 -9.17 -7.39 31.38
N GLY A 8 -8.46 -8.01 30.46
CA GLY A 8 -8.46 -9.47 30.26
C GLY A 8 -9.65 -10.01 29.47
N LYS A 9 -10.49 -9.16 28.87
CA LYS A 9 -11.59 -9.61 28.03
C LYS A 9 -11.09 -10.00 26.66
N GLU A 10 -11.51 -11.15 26.17
CA GLU A 10 -11.16 -11.66 24.84
C GLU A 10 -12.22 -11.29 23.78
N TYR A 11 -11.72 -11.00 22.59
CA TYR A 11 -12.50 -10.70 21.39
C TYR A 11 -12.00 -11.54 20.22
N ILE A 12 -12.93 -12.05 19.42
CA ILE A 12 -12.59 -12.69 18.14
C ILE A 12 -12.20 -11.58 17.15
N ASP A 13 -11.00 -11.65 16.60
CA ASP A 13 -10.60 -10.76 15.50
C ASP A 13 -11.17 -11.30 14.17
N ALA A 14 -12.38 -10.85 13.86
CA ALA A 14 -13.08 -11.20 12.63
C ALA A 14 -12.74 -10.29 11.44
N SER A 15 -11.95 -9.23 11.67
CA SER A 15 -11.54 -8.28 10.61
C SER A 15 -10.09 -8.46 10.15
N GLY A 16 -9.28 -9.16 10.94
CA GLY A 16 -7.86 -9.34 10.65
C GLY A 16 -7.10 -8.02 10.46
N GLY A 17 -7.44 -6.96 11.23
CA GLY A 17 -6.82 -5.65 11.09
C GLY A 17 -6.99 -5.05 9.68
N ALA A 18 -8.20 -5.05 9.13
CA ALA A 18 -8.53 -4.68 7.77
C ALA A 18 -7.83 -5.57 6.71
N ALA A 19 -7.87 -6.89 6.95
CA ALA A 19 -7.29 -7.94 6.11
C ALA A 19 -5.74 -7.94 6.04
N VAL A 20 -5.08 -7.43 7.07
CA VAL A 20 -3.61 -7.42 7.18
C VAL A 20 -3.09 -8.65 7.93
N SER A 21 -3.76 -9.06 9.02
CA SER A 21 -3.33 -10.16 9.90
C SER A 21 -3.84 -11.53 9.39
N CYS A 22 -3.55 -11.87 8.14
CA CYS A 22 -4.08 -13.09 7.51
C CYS A 22 -3.63 -14.39 8.18
N LEU A 23 -2.47 -14.40 8.85
CA LEU A 23 -1.95 -15.53 9.62
C LEU A 23 -2.40 -15.51 11.09
N GLY A 24 -3.20 -14.52 11.48
CA GLY A 24 -3.60 -14.28 12.86
C GLY A 24 -2.53 -13.58 13.70
N HIS A 25 -2.70 -13.65 15.02
CA HIS A 25 -1.79 -13.04 15.97
C HIS A 25 -0.93 -14.12 16.64
N GLY A 26 0.37 -13.86 16.78
CA GLY A 26 1.27 -14.76 17.49
C GLY A 26 1.76 -15.98 16.70
N ASP A 27 1.75 -15.94 15.36
CA ASP A 27 2.35 -16.99 14.54
C ASP A 27 3.85 -17.15 14.89
N SER A 28 4.23 -18.34 15.34
CA SER A 28 5.59 -18.61 15.86
C SER A 28 6.67 -18.52 14.79
N ASP A 29 6.36 -18.90 13.56
CA ASP A 29 7.33 -18.93 12.47
C ASP A 29 7.63 -17.52 12.00
N VAL A 30 6.59 -16.67 11.89
CA VAL A 30 6.74 -15.25 11.58
C VAL A 30 7.52 -14.52 12.67
N ILE A 31 7.17 -14.74 13.95
CA ILE A 31 7.89 -14.14 15.08
C ILE A 31 9.36 -14.55 15.05
N LYS A 32 9.64 -15.82 14.86
CA LYS A 32 11.03 -16.34 14.81
C LYS A 32 11.81 -15.75 13.64
N ALA A 33 11.20 -15.65 12.46
CA ALA A 33 11.84 -15.05 11.29
C ALA A 33 12.20 -13.57 11.55
N ILE A 34 11.28 -12.79 12.16
CA ILE A 34 11.54 -11.39 12.54
C ILE A 34 12.69 -11.29 13.54
N GLN A 35 12.71 -12.11 14.59
CA GLN A 35 13.75 -12.11 15.60
C GLN A 35 15.13 -12.40 14.99
N VAL A 36 15.24 -13.48 14.18
CA VAL A 36 16.49 -13.85 13.51
C VAL A 36 16.97 -12.75 12.57
N GLN A 37 16.07 -12.15 11.81
CA GLN A 37 16.45 -11.06 10.90
C GLN A 37 16.86 -9.79 11.66
N ALA A 38 16.17 -9.46 12.75
CA ALA A 38 16.52 -8.30 13.58
C ALA A 38 17.91 -8.44 14.22
N ASP A 39 18.27 -9.65 14.68
CA ASP A 39 19.59 -9.96 15.20
C ASP A 39 20.68 -9.86 14.13
N LYS A 40 20.37 -10.25 12.89
CA LYS A 40 21.32 -10.25 11.76
C LYS A 40 21.48 -8.86 11.15
N LEU A 41 20.36 -8.18 10.86
CA LEU A 41 20.32 -6.87 10.23
C LEU A 41 18.92 -6.25 10.41
N ALA A 42 18.77 -5.34 11.36
CA ALA A 42 17.51 -4.70 11.66
C ALA A 42 17.09 -3.65 10.63
N PHE A 43 18.05 -2.99 9.97
CA PHE A 43 17.80 -1.96 8.96
C PHE A 43 18.87 -1.97 7.87
N ALA A 44 18.43 -1.90 6.62
CA ALA A 44 19.29 -1.68 5.45
C ALA A 44 18.83 -0.43 4.70
N HIS A 45 19.73 0.53 4.50
CA HIS A 45 19.42 1.72 3.71
C HIS A 45 19.31 1.35 2.23
N THR A 46 18.09 1.34 1.70
CA THR A 46 17.77 0.83 0.35
C THR A 46 18.40 1.60 -0.81
N GLY A 47 18.98 2.78 -0.55
CA GLY A 47 19.77 3.52 -1.56
C GLY A 47 21.09 2.86 -1.91
N PHE A 48 21.64 1.99 -1.04
CA PHE A 48 22.96 1.38 -1.21
C PHE A 48 23.00 -0.11 -0.88
N LEU A 49 22.03 -0.60 -0.10
CA LEU A 49 22.03 -1.94 0.45
C LEU A 49 20.67 -2.61 0.19
N SER A 50 20.69 -3.93 0.18
CA SER A 50 19.51 -4.77 0.23
C SER A 50 19.65 -5.79 1.36
N SER A 51 18.63 -6.57 1.60
CA SER A 51 18.65 -7.69 2.53
C SER A 51 18.16 -8.96 1.85
N GLU A 52 18.66 -10.08 2.29
CA GLU A 52 18.28 -11.39 1.73
C GLU A 52 16.74 -11.61 1.74
N PRO A 53 15.99 -11.32 2.82
CA PRO A 53 14.54 -11.46 2.79
C PRO A 53 13.84 -10.53 1.79
N ALA A 54 14.37 -9.33 1.55
CA ALA A 54 13.81 -8.40 0.57
C ALA A 54 14.00 -8.94 -0.86
N GLU A 55 15.18 -9.47 -1.18
CA GLU A 55 15.44 -10.07 -2.50
C GLU A 55 14.58 -11.32 -2.72
N GLN A 56 14.51 -12.22 -1.74
CA GLN A 56 13.67 -13.42 -1.83
C GLN A 56 12.18 -13.08 -2.02
N LEU A 57 11.68 -12.05 -1.32
CA LEU A 57 10.31 -11.60 -1.51
C LEU A 57 10.11 -10.99 -2.89
N ALA A 58 11.08 -10.21 -3.39
CA ALA A 58 11.00 -9.63 -4.73
C ALA A 58 10.92 -10.72 -5.81
N ASP A 59 11.78 -11.73 -5.72
CA ASP A 59 11.80 -12.87 -6.65
C ASP A 59 10.45 -13.61 -6.63
N LEU A 60 9.94 -13.91 -5.43
CA LEU A 60 8.64 -14.59 -5.27
C LEU A 60 7.48 -13.76 -5.85
N LEU A 61 7.48 -12.45 -5.65
CA LEU A 61 6.43 -11.57 -6.19
C LEU A 61 6.50 -11.48 -7.70
N VAL A 62 7.70 -11.36 -8.27
CA VAL A 62 7.91 -11.33 -9.73
C VAL A 62 7.53 -12.67 -10.37
N GLU A 63 7.90 -13.81 -9.75
CA GLU A 63 7.51 -15.15 -10.23
C GLU A 63 5.99 -15.31 -10.34
N LYS A 64 5.24 -14.76 -9.37
CA LYS A 64 3.78 -14.88 -9.32
C LYS A 64 3.03 -13.77 -10.07
N ALA A 65 3.72 -12.71 -10.45
CA ALA A 65 3.14 -11.60 -11.20
C ALA A 65 3.02 -11.95 -12.70
N PRO A 66 2.17 -11.24 -13.45
CA PRO A 66 2.19 -11.33 -14.91
C PRO A 66 3.59 -11.02 -15.47
N SER A 67 3.97 -11.67 -16.56
CA SER A 67 5.34 -11.70 -17.12
C SER A 67 5.95 -10.32 -17.47
N GLN A 68 5.12 -9.29 -17.62
CA GLN A 68 5.60 -7.92 -17.87
C GLN A 68 6.16 -7.23 -16.62
N PHE A 69 5.92 -7.77 -15.41
CA PHE A 69 6.48 -7.23 -14.17
C PHE A 69 7.81 -7.90 -13.87
N GLY A 70 8.88 -7.12 -13.80
CA GLY A 70 10.23 -7.62 -13.54
C GLY A 70 10.92 -7.00 -12.34
N LYS A 71 10.27 -6.09 -11.62
CA LYS A 71 10.85 -5.37 -10.48
C LYS A 71 9.81 -5.12 -9.38
N VAL A 72 10.30 -5.04 -8.15
CA VAL A 72 9.53 -4.67 -6.97
C VAL A 72 10.15 -3.44 -6.34
N PHE A 73 9.33 -2.48 -5.94
CA PHE A 73 9.75 -1.30 -5.21
C PHE A 73 9.06 -1.30 -3.84
N TYR A 74 9.84 -1.40 -2.79
CA TYR A 74 9.32 -1.44 -1.41
C TYR A 74 9.18 -0.04 -0.84
N VAL A 75 8.09 0.17 -0.12
CA VAL A 75 7.77 1.42 0.60
C VAL A 75 7.22 1.08 1.98
N SER A 76 7.07 2.09 2.84
CA SER A 76 6.68 1.89 4.24
C SER A 76 5.19 1.59 4.44
N GLY A 77 4.34 1.88 3.45
CA GLY A 77 2.90 1.65 3.57
C GLY A 77 2.14 1.87 2.28
N GLY A 78 0.82 1.60 2.31
CA GLY A 78 -0.04 1.69 1.14
C GLY A 78 -0.17 3.10 0.58
N SER A 79 -0.14 4.12 1.43
CA SER A 79 -0.17 5.53 0.98
C SER A 79 1.05 5.86 0.14
N GLU A 80 2.25 5.50 0.60
CA GLU A 80 3.50 5.70 -0.13
C GLU A 80 3.56 4.87 -1.41
N ALA A 81 2.96 3.68 -1.40
CA ALA A 81 2.88 2.84 -2.61
C ALA A 81 2.06 3.53 -3.71
N VAL A 82 0.90 4.06 -3.37
CA VAL A 82 0.05 4.77 -4.34
C VAL A 82 0.68 6.09 -4.76
N GLU A 83 1.27 6.88 -3.84
CA GLU A 83 2.04 8.09 -4.20
C GLU A 83 3.17 7.78 -5.19
N SER A 84 3.89 6.69 -4.94
CA SER A 84 4.98 6.24 -5.83
C SER A 84 4.46 5.81 -7.19
N ALA A 85 3.32 5.13 -7.24
CA ALA A 85 2.67 4.74 -8.50
C ALA A 85 2.22 5.95 -9.32
N LEU A 86 1.63 6.97 -8.68
CA LEU A 86 1.23 8.21 -9.35
C LEU A 86 2.45 8.95 -9.94
N LYS A 87 3.55 9.03 -9.18
CA LYS A 87 4.79 9.65 -9.65
C LYS A 87 5.44 8.84 -10.78
N LEU A 88 5.46 7.52 -10.65
CA LEU A 88 6.01 6.63 -11.68
C LEU A 88 5.23 6.74 -12.99
N ALA A 89 3.90 6.74 -12.92
CA ALA A 89 3.06 6.94 -14.10
C ALA A 89 3.34 8.28 -14.78
N ARG A 90 3.51 9.34 -14.00
CA ARG A 90 3.87 10.67 -14.52
C ARG A 90 5.25 10.67 -15.18
N GLN A 91 6.25 10.10 -14.52
CA GLN A 91 7.62 9.98 -15.05
C GLN A 91 7.64 9.18 -16.35
N TYR A 92 6.96 8.04 -16.39
CA TYR A 92 6.83 7.20 -17.57
C TYR A 92 6.33 8.00 -18.79
N HIS A 93 5.25 8.76 -18.63
CA HIS A 93 4.72 9.57 -19.72
C HIS A 93 5.64 10.72 -20.15
N LEU A 94 6.37 11.31 -19.21
CA LEU A 94 7.37 12.33 -19.56
C LEU A 94 8.51 11.75 -20.38
N GLU A 95 9.03 10.60 -19.99
CA GLU A 95 10.13 9.94 -20.69
C GLU A 95 9.72 9.40 -22.06
N ASN A 96 8.44 9.08 -22.24
CA ASN A 96 7.87 8.73 -23.56
C ASN A 96 7.46 9.93 -24.43
N GLY A 97 7.80 11.16 -24.03
CA GLY A 97 7.47 12.36 -24.80
C GLY A 97 5.98 12.75 -24.77
N GLU A 98 5.25 12.31 -23.76
CA GLU A 98 3.82 12.59 -23.59
C GLU A 98 3.54 13.49 -22.36
N PRO A 99 4.11 14.70 -22.25
CA PRO A 99 3.99 15.56 -21.08
C PRO A 99 2.54 16.00 -20.79
N GLN A 100 1.66 15.96 -21.77
CA GLN A 100 0.23 16.28 -21.66
C GLN A 100 -0.54 15.20 -20.85
N ARG A 101 -0.04 13.98 -20.74
CA ARG A 101 -0.66 12.90 -19.95
C ARG A 101 -0.37 13.11 -18.45
N ARG A 102 -1.19 13.93 -17.83
CA ARG A 102 -1.08 14.30 -16.42
C ARG A 102 -2.38 14.13 -15.63
N HIS A 103 -3.49 13.85 -16.32
CA HIS A 103 -4.77 13.65 -15.66
C HIS A 103 -4.85 12.30 -14.97
N ILE A 104 -5.34 12.32 -13.75
CA ILE A 104 -5.61 11.14 -12.95
C ILE A 104 -7.13 10.94 -12.92
N ILE A 105 -7.56 9.72 -13.18
CA ILE A 105 -8.96 9.31 -13.08
C ILE A 105 -9.06 8.26 -11.98
N ALA A 106 -9.93 8.49 -11.01
CA ALA A 106 -10.17 7.59 -9.90
C ALA A 106 -11.68 7.27 -9.76
N ARG A 107 -12.03 6.36 -8.87
CA ARG A 107 -13.43 6.02 -8.63
C ARG A 107 -13.97 6.69 -7.37
N GLN A 108 -15.22 7.12 -7.42
CA GLN A 108 -15.94 7.47 -6.21
C GLN A 108 -16.00 6.29 -5.24
N GLN A 109 -16.08 6.57 -3.94
CA GLN A 109 -16.09 5.59 -2.84
C GLN A 109 -14.85 4.69 -2.74
N SER A 110 -13.77 5.01 -3.44
CA SER A 110 -12.49 4.31 -3.31
C SER A 110 -11.68 4.84 -2.13
N PHE A 111 -10.77 3.98 -1.65
CA PHE A 111 -9.77 4.34 -0.63
C PHE A 111 -8.38 3.97 -1.14
N HIS A 112 -7.46 4.94 -1.14
CA HIS A 112 -6.09 4.76 -1.62
C HIS A 112 -5.03 5.13 -0.58
N GLY A 113 -5.43 5.61 0.59
CA GLY A 113 -4.54 6.05 1.66
C GLY A 113 -4.92 7.41 2.22
N ASN A 114 -4.02 8.03 2.99
CA ASN A 114 -4.30 9.28 3.70
C ASN A 114 -3.28 10.41 3.45
N THR A 115 -2.26 10.24 2.64
CA THR A 115 -1.42 11.37 2.18
C THR A 115 -2.19 12.22 1.19
N LEU A 116 -1.81 13.49 1.01
CA LEU A 116 -2.63 14.45 0.25
C LEU A 116 -2.87 14.02 -1.21
N GLY A 117 -1.85 13.48 -1.90
CA GLY A 117 -2.02 13.02 -3.27
C GLY A 117 -2.97 11.81 -3.38
N VAL A 118 -2.83 10.83 -2.50
CA VAL A 118 -3.72 9.66 -2.51
C VAL A 118 -5.09 9.95 -1.92
N LEU A 119 -5.21 10.94 -1.02
CA LEU A 119 -6.49 11.45 -0.57
C LEU A 119 -7.23 12.13 -1.71
N ALA A 120 -6.51 12.87 -2.57
CA ALA A 120 -7.06 13.45 -3.80
C ALA A 120 -7.59 12.38 -4.75
N ALA A 121 -6.85 11.27 -4.94
CA ALA A 121 -7.29 10.12 -5.73
C ALA A 121 -8.42 9.33 -5.04
N GLY A 122 -8.49 9.34 -3.71
CA GLY A 122 -9.57 8.70 -2.95
C GLY A 122 -10.94 9.31 -3.28
N GLY A 123 -11.96 8.46 -3.41
CA GLY A 123 -13.31 8.89 -3.82
C GLY A 123 -14.28 9.13 -2.67
N ASN A 124 -13.86 8.98 -1.42
CA ASN A 124 -14.72 9.14 -0.27
C ASN A 124 -14.86 10.63 0.12
N GLN A 125 -15.98 11.24 -0.19
CA GLN A 125 -16.21 12.68 -0.05
C GLN A 125 -16.09 13.18 1.39
N TRP A 126 -16.59 12.47 2.37
CA TRP A 126 -16.53 12.91 3.77
C TRP A 126 -15.08 12.94 4.32
N ARG A 127 -14.17 12.12 3.78
CA ARG A 127 -12.74 12.16 4.11
C ARG A 127 -12.03 13.35 3.46
N ARG A 128 -12.48 13.77 2.29
CA ARG A 128 -11.83 14.79 1.45
C ARG A 128 -12.25 16.21 1.80
N LYS A 129 -13.53 16.42 2.13
CA LYS A 129 -14.19 17.72 2.21
C LYS A 129 -13.40 18.78 2.98
N GLN A 130 -12.87 18.46 4.14
CA GLN A 130 -12.11 19.43 4.95
C GLN A 130 -10.71 19.75 4.39
N PHE A 131 -10.18 18.89 3.50
CA PHE A 131 -8.85 19.02 2.90
C PHE A 131 -8.88 19.46 1.44
N GLU A 132 -10.06 19.70 0.87
CA GLU A 132 -10.20 20.08 -0.55
C GLU A 132 -9.24 21.19 -1.01
N PRO A 133 -8.98 22.25 -0.24
CA PRO A 133 -8.05 23.29 -0.66
C PRO A 133 -6.59 22.85 -0.83
N LEU A 134 -6.23 21.69 -0.30
CA LEU A 134 -4.87 21.12 -0.34
C LEU A 134 -4.73 20.00 -1.38
N LEU A 135 -5.82 19.57 -1.99
CA LEU A 135 -5.82 18.40 -2.87
C LEU A 135 -5.49 18.77 -4.31
N ILE A 136 -4.71 17.92 -4.97
CA ILE A 136 -4.51 18.01 -6.41
C ILE A 136 -5.80 17.66 -7.17
N GLU A 137 -5.92 18.14 -8.40
CA GLU A 137 -7.06 17.86 -9.27
C GLU A 137 -7.06 16.38 -9.69
N VAL A 138 -8.14 15.66 -9.41
CA VAL A 138 -8.40 14.29 -9.82
C VAL A 138 -9.84 14.14 -10.27
N SER A 139 -10.07 13.59 -11.45
CA SER A 139 -11.41 13.30 -11.95
C SER A 139 -11.94 11.99 -11.34
N HIS A 140 -13.21 12.01 -10.90
CA HIS A 140 -13.84 10.83 -10.30
C HIS A 140 -15.00 10.33 -11.16
N ILE A 141 -14.91 9.05 -11.52
CA ILE A 141 -16.01 8.33 -12.20
C ILE A 141 -16.83 7.53 -11.19
N SER A 142 -17.96 7.00 -11.63
CA SER A 142 -18.90 6.25 -10.80
C SER A 142 -18.25 5.11 -10.02
N PRO A 143 -18.73 4.77 -8.82
CA PRO A 143 -18.23 3.65 -8.04
C PRO A 143 -18.62 2.30 -8.68
N CYS A 144 -17.95 1.23 -8.24
CA CYS A 144 -18.25 -0.14 -8.70
C CYS A 144 -19.45 -0.77 -7.95
N PHE A 145 -20.50 -0.03 -7.67
CA PHE A 145 -21.67 -0.51 -6.93
C PHE A 145 -22.78 -0.90 -7.90
N ALA A 146 -22.59 -2.01 -8.61
CA ALA A 146 -23.56 -2.49 -9.60
C ALA A 146 -24.95 -2.84 -9.00
N TYR A 147 -25.00 -3.09 -7.71
CA TYR A 147 -26.23 -3.44 -6.99
C TYR A 147 -27.03 -2.22 -6.48
N ARG A 148 -26.46 -1.03 -6.42
CA ARG A 148 -27.07 0.20 -5.90
C ARG A 148 -27.20 1.28 -6.95
#